data_a297766f851f98c43576b0dd4850764d
#
_entry.id   a297766f851f98c43576b0dd4850764d
#
_cell.length_a   1.000
_cell.length_b   1.000
_cell.length_c   1.000
_cell.angle_alpha   90.00
_cell.angle_beta   90.00
_cell.angle_gamma   90.00
#
_symmetry.space_group_name_H-M   'P 1'
#
loop_
_entity.id
_entity.type
_entity.pdbx_description
1 polymer ?
#
loop_
_entity_poly.entity_id
_entity_poly.type
_entity_poly.pdbx_seq_one_letter_code
_entity_poly.pdbx_strand_id
1 'polypeptide(L)'
;MANSQKILEIRLDATNRLLKSERRGVTIQIRKDGFTLRAYLPSKSNPESNQTIQQRVPINLKADTKNLNEAERLAKRLSDEKIAGSFKWENWQKKDEEESILLKPVSRKIGDILRRYEKYFWSQEKKSKTNSSNMNYWKQIEHYINKMEKHKILTYENILEVGNTFEKGSKKKADFAKYFLLVSKFAEIPNLRKLQEWSIETQKAYNVELEGRSRDRLTDEEYLEVVRALRNDVHTVRVRQDKSTLPAQREWGWALAAQFVFGARTSEVWSIQPFEKDGQILAKILTVEKNKKPTKWRVAGALKQEWARELNILEVNKIHSINTASEYDAKVLKTINNTYSKWLKQKSNAAFEPYQLRHAFGYRTGNMNINTGVASKWMGHSEATHTSTYKKAYDESDAIKTLKLLRQQEQQQ
;
A
#
# COMPACT_ATOMS: atom_id res chain seq x y z
N MET A 1 11.54 -47.67 19.84
CA MET A 1 12.56 -46.60 20.05
C MET A 1 13.66 -46.64 18.99
N ALA A 2 14.25 -47.78 18.66
CA ALA A 2 15.33 -47.87 17.66
C ALA A 2 14.99 -47.35 16.24
N ASN A 3 13.74 -47.53 15.80
CA ASN A 3 13.31 -47.11 14.47
C ASN A 3 13.23 -45.57 14.32
N SER A 4 12.80 -44.85 15.37
CA SER A 4 12.72 -43.40 15.37
C SER A 4 14.10 -42.72 15.35
N GLN A 5 15.08 -43.33 16.01
CA GLN A 5 16.43 -42.79 16.04
C GLN A 5 17.15 -42.99 14.69
N LYS A 6 16.95 -44.15 14.03
CA LYS A 6 17.46 -44.38 12.68
C LYS A 6 16.86 -43.46 11.63
N ILE A 7 15.56 -43.13 11.75
CA ILE A 7 14.90 -42.14 10.88
C ILE A 7 15.49 -40.73 11.11
N LEU A 8 15.74 -40.35 12.36
CA LEU A 8 16.36 -39.05 12.68
C LEU A 8 17.76 -38.96 12.07
N GLU A 9 18.59 -39.99 12.18
CA GLU A 9 19.94 -39.99 11.62
C GLU A 9 19.95 -39.84 10.10
N ILE A 10 19.07 -40.59 9.39
CA ILE A 10 18.93 -40.47 7.93
C ILE A 10 18.51 -39.06 7.52
N ARG A 11 17.53 -38.47 8.20
CA ARG A 11 17.06 -37.13 7.92
C ARG A 11 18.10 -36.08 8.25
N LEU A 12 18.85 -36.24 9.35
CA LEU A 12 19.92 -35.34 9.73
C LEU A 12 21.07 -35.36 8.70
N ASP A 13 21.42 -36.54 8.20
CA ASP A 13 22.44 -36.64 7.15
C ASP A 13 21.98 -35.95 5.85
N ALA A 14 20.75 -36.15 5.43
CA ALA A 14 20.18 -35.48 4.28
C ALA A 14 20.16 -33.92 4.47
N THR A 15 19.80 -33.43 5.66
CA THR A 15 19.82 -32.00 5.99
C THR A 15 21.25 -31.45 5.94
N ASN A 16 22.24 -32.17 6.48
CA ASN A 16 23.62 -31.73 6.44
C ASN A 16 24.21 -31.73 5.02
N ARG A 17 23.81 -32.70 4.18
CA ARG A 17 24.17 -32.68 2.73
C ARG A 17 23.58 -31.43 2.03
N LEU A 18 22.36 -31.08 2.35
CA LEU A 18 21.72 -29.87 1.82
C LEU A 18 22.47 -28.60 2.26
N LEU A 19 22.77 -28.43 3.55
CA LEU A 19 23.56 -27.31 4.07
C LEU A 19 24.96 -27.22 3.43
N LYS A 20 25.58 -28.35 3.14
CA LYS A 20 26.87 -28.43 2.43
C LYS A 20 26.73 -28.02 0.96
N SER A 21 25.71 -28.47 0.25
CA SER A 21 25.45 -28.11 -1.15
C SER A 21 25.13 -26.62 -1.30
N GLU A 22 24.43 -26.03 -0.32
CA GLU A 22 24.19 -24.58 -0.25
C GLU A 22 25.41 -23.78 0.22
N ARG A 23 26.58 -24.41 0.45
CA ARG A 23 27.83 -23.80 0.94
C ARG A 23 27.66 -23.00 2.24
N ARG A 24 26.76 -23.45 3.14
CA ARG A 24 26.46 -22.73 4.38
C ARG A 24 27.60 -22.72 5.40
N GLY A 25 28.51 -23.67 5.33
CA GLY A 25 29.65 -23.77 6.26
C GLY A 25 29.25 -24.05 7.71
N VAL A 26 28.08 -24.62 7.93
CA VAL A 26 27.48 -25.02 9.21
C VAL A 26 27.05 -26.49 9.11
N THR A 27 27.23 -27.24 10.19
CA THR A 27 26.80 -28.65 10.30
C THR A 27 26.00 -28.84 11.59
N ILE A 28 24.90 -29.56 11.52
CA ILE A 28 24.09 -29.92 12.67
C ILE A 28 24.60 -31.25 13.24
N GLN A 29 24.83 -31.32 14.54
CA GLN A 29 25.28 -32.50 15.25
C GLN A 29 24.34 -32.83 16.40
N ILE A 30 24.21 -34.12 16.71
CA ILE A 30 23.54 -34.58 17.94
C ILE A 30 24.61 -34.72 19.03
N ARG A 31 24.38 -34.12 20.19
CA ARG A 31 25.21 -34.26 21.39
C ARG A 31 24.31 -34.45 22.61
N LYS A 32 24.56 -35.55 23.34
CA LYS A 32 23.64 -35.96 24.39
C LYS A 32 22.24 -36.11 23.79
N ASP A 33 21.29 -35.38 24.33
CA ASP A 33 19.89 -35.42 23.89
C ASP A 33 19.49 -34.21 23.05
N GLY A 34 20.44 -33.36 22.59
CA GLY A 34 20.16 -32.12 21.91
C GLY A 34 20.92 -31.90 20.61
N PHE A 35 20.41 -31.01 19.77
CA PHE A 35 21.10 -30.51 18.58
C PHE A 35 22.13 -29.43 18.94
N THR A 36 23.25 -29.42 18.20
CA THR A 36 24.34 -28.46 18.32
C THR A 36 24.77 -28.08 16.91
N LEU A 37 25.00 -26.80 16.65
CA LEU A 37 25.58 -26.33 15.39
C LEU A 37 27.09 -26.28 15.49
N ARG A 38 27.79 -26.67 14.42
CA ARG A 38 29.25 -26.62 14.31
C ARG A 38 29.61 -25.75 13.12
N ALA A 39 30.42 -24.75 13.34
CA ALA A 39 30.88 -23.80 12.32
C ALA A 39 32.25 -23.19 12.70
N TYR A 40 32.90 -22.58 11.73
CA TYR A 40 34.08 -21.73 11.97
C TYR A 40 33.55 -20.33 12.37
N LEU A 41 33.83 -19.91 13.60
CA LEU A 41 33.33 -18.68 14.23
C LEU A 41 34.48 -17.98 14.97
N PRO A 42 34.37 -16.67 15.25
CA PRO A 42 35.33 -15.95 16.10
C PRO A 42 35.48 -16.65 17.46
N SER A 43 36.69 -16.61 18.02
CA SER A 43 36.97 -17.23 19.31
C SER A 43 36.08 -16.66 20.39
N LYS A 44 35.47 -17.53 21.23
CA LYS A 44 34.66 -17.11 22.36
C LYS A 44 35.48 -16.39 23.47
N SER A 45 36.74 -16.76 23.60
CA SER A 45 37.67 -16.14 24.57
C SER A 45 38.34 -14.86 24.05
N ASN A 46 38.33 -14.64 22.74
CA ASN A 46 38.87 -13.42 22.12
C ASN A 46 38.00 -13.03 20.90
N PRO A 47 36.82 -12.43 21.11
CA PRO A 47 35.89 -12.10 20.05
C PRO A 47 36.40 -11.06 19.04
N GLU A 48 37.35 -10.23 19.43
CA GLU A 48 37.93 -9.19 18.58
C GLU A 48 39.06 -9.73 17.65
N SER A 49 39.44 -10.99 17.82
CA SER A 49 40.40 -11.64 16.96
C SER A 49 39.76 -11.96 15.61
N ASN A 50 40.38 -11.56 14.50
CA ASN A 50 39.97 -11.92 13.16
C ASN A 50 40.13 -13.42 12.84
N GLN A 51 40.65 -14.22 13.78
CA GLN A 51 40.84 -15.65 13.60
C GLN A 51 39.52 -16.38 13.90
N THR A 52 39.01 -17.13 12.93
CA THR A 52 37.90 -18.05 13.12
C THR A 52 38.43 -19.44 13.44
N ILE A 53 37.92 -20.03 14.51
CA ILE A 53 38.19 -21.41 14.91
C ILE A 53 36.91 -22.23 14.88
N GLN A 54 37.03 -23.55 14.79
CA GLN A 54 35.87 -24.42 14.78
C GLN A 54 35.20 -24.40 16.15
N GLN A 55 33.99 -23.88 16.19
CA GLN A 55 33.20 -23.69 17.40
C GLN A 55 31.88 -24.49 17.34
N ARG A 56 31.33 -24.73 18.52
CA ARG A 56 30.03 -25.37 18.69
C ARG A 56 29.06 -24.41 19.38
N VAL A 57 27.88 -24.31 18.81
CA VAL A 57 26.79 -23.47 19.32
C VAL A 57 25.66 -24.38 19.74
N PRO A 58 25.41 -24.59 21.04
CA PRO A 58 24.27 -25.33 21.51
C PRO A 58 22.97 -24.54 21.22
N ILE A 59 21.99 -25.21 20.62
CA ILE A 59 20.75 -24.54 20.22
C ILE A 59 19.55 -24.95 21.11
N ASN A 60 19.79 -25.67 22.19
CA ASN A 60 18.79 -26.05 23.19
C ASN A 60 17.54 -26.77 22.62
N LEU A 61 17.66 -27.44 21.50
CA LEU A 61 16.61 -28.26 20.89
C LEU A 61 16.87 -29.72 21.17
N LYS A 62 15.86 -30.48 21.62
CA LYS A 62 15.94 -31.92 21.76
C LYS A 62 16.17 -32.56 20.38
N ALA A 63 17.05 -33.55 20.34
CA ALA A 63 17.37 -34.25 19.10
C ALA A 63 16.25 -35.27 18.75
N ASP A 64 15.24 -34.76 18.06
CA ASP A 64 14.16 -35.57 17.51
C ASP A 64 13.76 -35.09 16.10
N THR A 65 12.95 -35.89 15.41
CA THR A 65 12.52 -35.57 14.04
C THR A 65 11.61 -34.33 13.94
N LYS A 66 10.97 -33.93 15.02
CA LYS A 66 10.08 -32.73 15.06
C LYS A 66 10.89 -31.47 15.12
N ASN A 67 12.02 -31.51 15.81
CA ASN A 67 12.88 -30.33 16.01
C ASN A 67 13.96 -30.17 14.92
N LEU A 68 14.12 -31.14 14.02
CA LEU A 68 15.16 -31.11 12.99
C LEU A 68 15.01 -29.94 12.02
N ASN A 69 13.78 -29.60 11.62
CA ASN A 69 13.54 -28.48 10.71
C ASN A 69 13.91 -27.13 11.37
N GLU A 70 13.69 -27.02 12.69
CA GLU A 70 14.08 -25.82 13.45
C GLU A 70 15.61 -25.76 13.61
N ALA A 71 16.26 -26.88 13.82
CA ALA A 71 17.73 -26.97 13.83
C ALA A 71 18.33 -26.55 12.48
N GLU A 72 17.71 -26.93 11.37
CA GLU A 72 18.10 -26.48 10.02
C GLU A 72 17.93 -24.97 9.86
N ARG A 73 16.80 -24.41 10.28
CA ARG A 73 16.55 -22.96 10.24
C ARG A 73 17.60 -22.17 11.03
N LEU A 74 17.94 -22.63 12.23
CA LEU A 74 18.99 -22.02 13.05
C LEU A 74 20.37 -22.17 12.41
N ALA A 75 20.67 -23.30 11.76
CA ALA A 75 21.90 -23.48 11.01
C ALA A 75 22.03 -22.50 9.83
N LYS A 76 20.94 -22.26 9.10
CA LYS A 76 20.91 -21.25 8.01
C LYS A 76 21.07 -19.84 8.57
N ARG A 77 20.40 -19.50 9.67
CA ARG A 77 20.57 -18.20 10.34
C ARG A 77 22.01 -17.97 10.77
N LEU A 78 22.65 -18.96 11.42
CA LEU A 78 24.06 -18.88 11.82
C LEU A 78 24.98 -18.64 10.62
N SER A 79 24.70 -19.32 9.51
CA SER A 79 25.42 -19.12 8.25
C SER A 79 25.26 -17.69 7.71
N ASP A 80 24.04 -17.17 7.70
CA ASP A 80 23.73 -15.83 7.19
C ASP A 80 24.41 -14.74 8.05
N GLU A 81 24.35 -14.85 9.39
CA GLU A 81 25.04 -13.95 10.31
C GLU A 81 26.58 -14.00 10.13
N LYS A 82 27.13 -15.19 9.88
CA LYS A 82 28.56 -15.39 9.59
C LYS A 82 28.98 -14.72 8.28
N ILE A 83 28.21 -14.94 7.20
CA ILE A 83 28.48 -14.37 5.87
C ILE A 83 28.35 -12.84 5.91
N ALA A 84 27.38 -12.32 6.64
CA ALA A 84 27.17 -10.87 6.82
C ALA A 84 28.16 -10.20 7.77
N GLY A 85 29.07 -10.97 8.42
CA GLY A 85 29.97 -10.43 9.44
C GLY A 85 29.25 -9.91 10.71
N SER A 86 27.98 -10.25 10.89
CA SER A 86 27.14 -9.77 11.99
C SER A 86 27.00 -10.76 13.14
N PHE A 87 27.77 -11.86 13.11
CA PHE A 87 27.74 -12.86 14.16
C PHE A 87 28.24 -12.27 15.49
N LYS A 88 27.46 -12.46 16.55
CA LYS A 88 27.82 -12.10 17.95
C LYS A 88 27.47 -13.26 18.87
N TRP A 89 28.41 -13.63 19.76
CA TRP A 89 28.19 -14.71 20.74
C TRP A 89 27.01 -14.48 21.66
N GLU A 90 26.72 -13.22 22.00
CA GLU A 90 25.61 -12.81 22.88
C GLU A 90 24.26 -13.25 22.30
N ASN A 91 24.12 -13.27 20.98
CA ASN A 91 22.90 -13.71 20.29
C ASN A 91 22.69 -15.23 20.35
N TRP A 92 23.72 -15.98 20.72
CA TRP A 92 23.74 -17.46 20.75
C TRP A 92 24.03 -18.05 22.12
N GLN A 93 24.28 -17.23 23.13
CA GLN A 93 24.37 -17.62 24.53
C GLN A 93 22.98 -17.56 25.17
N LYS A 94 22.72 -18.40 26.19
CA LYS A 94 21.46 -18.35 26.96
C LYS A 94 21.24 -16.91 27.43
N LYS A 95 20.28 -16.24 26.85
CA LYS A 95 19.63 -15.08 27.48
C LYS A 95 18.47 -15.57 28.33
N ASP A 96 18.31 -14.89 29.46
CA ASP A 96 17.32 -15.16 30.47
C ASP A 96 15.87 -15.26 29.91
N GLU A 97 14.99 -15.83 30.68
CA GLU A 97 13.62 -16.29 30.41
C GLU A 97 12.74 -15.54 29.39
N GLU A 98 13.04 -14.32 29.00
CA GLU A 98 12.27 -13.58 28.00
C GLU A 98 12.50 -14.06 26.55
N GLU A 99 13.67 -14.61 26.21
CA GLU A 99 13.91 -15.22 24.89
C GLU A 99 13.49 -16.68 24.81
N SER A 100 13.28 -17.36 25.92
CA SER A 100 12.70 -18.72 25.98
C SER A 100 11.26 -18.76 25.46
N ILE A 101 10.61 -17.61 25.30
CA ILE A 101 9.29 -17.46 24.67
C ILE A 101 9.33 -17.81 23.17
N LEU A 102 10.49 -17.66 22.51
CA LEU A 102 10.69 -18.01 21.10
C LEU A 102 10.96 -19.52 20.87
N LEU A 103 11.31 -20.26 21.92
CA LEU A 103 11.70 -21.68 21.85
C LEU A 103 10.66 -22.65 22.44
N LYS A 104 9.58 -22.16 23.03
CA LYS A 104 8.40 -22.99 23.36
C LYS A 104 7.76 -23.43 22.02
N PRO A 105 7.17 -24.64 21.94
CA PRO A 105 6.40 -25.02 20.76
C PRO A 105 5.39 -23.91 20.52
N VAL A 106 5.65 -23.17 19.44
CA VAL A 106 4.95 -21.90 19.20
C VAL A 106 3.48 -22.22 19.07
N SER A 107 2.70 -21.76 20.03
CA SER A 107 1.25 -21.85 19.93
C SER A 107 0.82 -21.33 18.57
N ARG A 108 0.21 -22.20 17.75
CA ARG A 108 -0.36 -21.84 16.46
C ARG A 108 -1.75 -21.24 16.58
N LYS A 109 -2.20 -20.96 17.82
CA LYS A 109 -3.47 -20.28 18.04
C LYS A 109 -3.39 -18.86 17.50
N ILE A 110 -4.42 -18.46 16.79
CA ILE A 110 -4.50 -17.18 16.10
C ILE A 110 -4.24 -16.01 17.03
N GLY A 111 -4.80 -16.05 18.25
CA GLY A 111 -4.58 -14.99 19.25
C GLY A 111 -3.12 -14.84 19.69
N ASP A 112 -2.39 -15.96 19.81
CA ASP A 112 -0.97 -15.95 20.18
C ASP A 112 -0.09 -15.46 19.03
N ILE A 113 -0.42 -15.88 17.81
CA ILE A 113 0.25 -15.41 16.60
C ILE A 113 0.05 -13.90 16.44
N LEU A 114 -1.16 -13.39 16.64
CA LEU A 114 -1.46 -11.96 16.54
C LEU A 114 -0.62 -11.13 17.52
N ARG A 115 -0.56 -11.54 18.80
CA ARG A 115 0.25 -10.85 19.81
C ARG A 115 1.74 -10.82 19.47
N ARG A 116 2.27 -11.92 18.94
CA ARG A 116 3.67 -12.01 18.50
C ARG A 116 3.92 -11.20 17.24
N TYR A 117 3.00 -11.24 16.30
CA TYR A 117 3.09 -10.46 15.07
C TYR A 117 2.98 -8.95 15.35
N GLU A 118 2.17 -8.53 16.34
CA GLU A 118 2.11 -7.14 16.79
C GLU A 118 3.47 -6.66 17.29
N LYS A 119 4.10 -7.42 18.21
CA LYS A 119 5.44 -7.09 18.72
C LYS A 119 6.45 -7.00 17.58
N TYR A 120 6.46 -7.98 16.69
CA TYR A 120 7.31 -7.98 15.50
C TYR A 120 7.05 -6.77 14.59
N PHE A 121 5.79 -6.45 14.31
CA PHE A 121 5.43 -5.33 13.46
C PHE A 121 5.97 -4.00 14.00
N TRP A 122 5.82 -3.77 15.30
CA TRP A 122 6.29 -2.53 15.93
C TRP A 122 7.79 -2.50 16.22
N SER A 123 8.48 -3.63 16.22
CA SER A 123 9.95 -3.68 16.37
C SER A 123 10.70 -3.31 15.08
N GLN A 124 10.02 -3.25 13.93
CA GLN A 124 10.66 -2.87 12.68
C GLN A 124 11.06 -1.39 12.68
N GLU A 125 12.29 -1.07 12.30
CA GLU A 125 12.89 0.27 12.34
C GLU A 125 12.01 1.39 11.72
N LYS A 126 11.29 1.08 10.64
CA LYS A 126 10.42 2.05 9.94
C LYS A 126 8.98 2.09 10.46
N LYS A 127 8.68 1.37 11.55
CA LYS A 127 7.33 1.29 12.11
C LYS A 127 7.24 2.07 13.42
N SER A 128 6.28 2.99 13.51
CA SER A 128 6.03 3.77 14.72
C SER A 128 4.54 3.89 14.98
N LYS A 129 4.15 3.76 16.25
CA LYS A 129 2.76 3.97 16.72
C LYS A 129 2.31 5.44 16.58
N THR A 130 3.24 6.38 16.52
CA THR A 130 2.93 7.80 16.27
C THR A 130 2.65 8.10 14.79
N ASN A 131 3.07 7.22 13.88
CA ASN A 131 2.82 7.37 12.45
C ASN A 131 1.40 6.87 12.10
N SER A 132 0.53 7.78 11.68
CA SER A 132 -0.87 7.47 11.34
C SER A 132 -1.02 6.41 10.26
N SER A 133 -0.13 6.36 9.27
CA SER A 133 -0.16 5.35 8.20
C SER A 133 0.17 3.96 8.74
N ASN A 134 1.15 3.85 9.64
CA ASN A 134 1.50 2.59 10.29
C ASN A 134 0.37 2.11 11.20
N MET A 135 -0.25 3.02 11.97
CA MET A 135 -1.41 2.71 12.80
C MET A 135 -2.61 2.24 11.98
N ASN A 136 -2.90 2.91 10.85
CA ASN A 136 -3.98 2.49 9.97
C ASN A 136 -3.71 1.11 9.34
N TYR A 137 -2.46 0.86 8.94
CA TYR A 137 -2.05 -0.43 8.39
C TYR A 137 -2.19 -1.55 9.43
N TRP A 138 -1.74 -1.31 10.68
CA TRP A 138 -1.91 -2.25 11.80
C TRP A 138 -3.39 -2.54 12.09
N LYS A 139 -4.23 -1.49 12.19
CA LYS A 139 -5.68 -1.64 12.40
C LYS A 139 -6.36 -2.49 11.30
N GLN A 140 -5.89 -2.42 10.07
CA GLN A 140 -6.42 -3.27 8.99
C GLN A 140 -6.01 -4.73 9.19
N ILE A 141 -4.74 -5.00 9.53
CA ILE A 141 -4.28 -6.35 9.86
C ILE A 141 -5.12 -6.92 11.01
N GLU A 142 -5.21 -6.20 12.10
CA GLU A 142 -5.97 -6.58 13.29
C GLU A 142 -7.46 -6.81 12.97
N HIS A 143 -8.08 -5.93 12.19
CA HIS A 143 -9.47 -6.06 11.76
C HIS A 143 -9.73 -7.38 11.04
N TYR A 144 -8.87 -7.77 10.11
CA TYR A 144 -9.06 -9.01 9.36
C TYR A 144 -8.72 -10.26 10.19
N ILE A 145 -7.68 -10.22 11.03
CA ILE A 145 -7.36 -11.35 11.90
C ILE A 145 -8.46 -11.58 12.93
N ASN A 146 -9.09 -10.54 13.44
CA ASN A 146 -10.22 -10.64 14.36
C ASN A 146 -11.51 -11.21 13.72
N LYS A 147 -11.55 -11.45 12.41
CA LYS A 147 -12.61 -12.24 11.77
C LYS A 147 -12.50 -13.74 12.06
N MET A 148 -11.34 -14.19 12.52
CA MET A 148 -11.13 -15.57 12.91
C MET A 148 -11.17 -15.74 14.43
N GLU A 149 -11.61 -16.91 14.88
CA GLU A 149 -11.67 -17.24 16.31
C GLU A 149 -10.27 -17.39 16.88
N LYS A 150 -9.95 -16.57 17.90
CA LYS A 150 -8.61 -16.45 18.48
C LYS A 150 -8.04 -17.74 19.06
N HIS A 151 -8.90 -18.68 19.49
CA HIS A 151 -8.50 -19.95 20.07
C HIS A 151 -8.20 -21.04 19.03
N LYS A 152 -8.67 -20.86 17.78
CA LYS A 152 -8.40 -21.79 16.69
C LYS A 152 -6.93 -21.73 16.26
N ILE A 153 -6.46 -22.84 15.68
CA ILE A 153 -5.11 -22.94 15.08
C ILE A 153 -5.15 -22.25 13.72
N LEU A 154 -4.12 -21.46 13.41
CA LEU A 154 -3.97 -20.84 12.09
C LEU A 154 -3.52 -21.91 11.08
N THR A 155 -4.43 -22.31 10.20
CA THR A 155 -4.18 -23.25 9.10
C THR A 155 -4.64 -22.64 7.78
N TYR A 156 -4.17 -23.21 6.69
CA TYR A 156 -4.60 -22.82 5.35
C TYR A 156 -6.12 -23.01 5.18
N GLU A 157 -6.65 -24.12 5.66
CA GLU A 157 -8.06 -24.49 5.56
C GLU A 157 -8.95 -23.49 6.30
N ASN A 158 -8.59 -23.13 7.54
CA ASN A 158 -9.34 -22.16 8.34
C ASN A 158 -9.30 -20.75 7.71
N ILE A 159 -8.19 -20.37 7.07
CA ILE A 159 -8.08 -19.11 6.35
C ILE A 159 -9.01 -19.10 5.13
N LEU A 160 -9.03 -20.19 4.37
CA LEU A 160 -9.92 -20.33 3.21
C LEU A 160 -11.40 -20.30 3.60
N GLU A 161 -11.76 -21.01 4.66
CA GLU A 161 -13.14 -21.05 5.18
C GLU A 161 -13.65 -19.62 5.41
N VAL A 162 -12.92 -18.82 6.20
CA VAL A 162 -13.30 -17.41 6.45
C VAL A 162 -13.16 -16.56 5.19
N GLY A 163 -12.10 -16.74 4.39
CA GLY A 163 -11.90 -16.00 3.15
C GLY A 163 -13.01 -16.19 2.12
N ASN A 164 -13.65 -17.36 2.12
CA ASN A 164 -14.76 -17.68 1.21
C ASN A 164 -16.11 -17.10 1.67
N THR A 165 -16.21 -16.56 2.87
CA THR A 165 -17.39 -15.79 3.30
C THR A 165 -17.45 -14.41 2.63
N PHE A 166 -16.33 -13.91 2.09
CA PHE A 166 -16.31 -12.65 1.37
C PHE A 166 -16.66 -12.86 -0.11
N GLU A 167 -17.35 -11.90 -0.67
CA GLU A 167 -17.71 -11.86 -2.09
C GLU A 167 -16.47 -11.95 -3.00
N LYS A 168 -16.56 -12.78 -4.05
CA LYS A 168 -15.50 -12.94 -5.05
C LYS A 168 -15.26 -11.60 -5.76
N GLY A 169 -13.99 -11.23 -5.99
CA GLY A 169 -13.61 -9.95 -6.62
C GLY A 169 -13.74 -8.74 -5.70
N SER A 170 -14.24 -8.89 -4.45
CA SER A 170 -14.35 -7.76 -3.54
C SER A 170 -13.00 -7.34 -2.96
N LYS A 171 -12.85 -6.04 -2.70
CA LYS A 171 -11.68 -5.51 -1.98
C LYS A 171 -11.48 -6.16 -0.61
N LYS A 172 -12.58 -6.48 0.09
CA LYS A 172 -12.53 -7.12 1.42
C LYS A 172 -11.84 -8.48 1.34
N LYS A 173 -12.16 -9.30 0.32
CA LYS A 173 -11.53 -10.61 0.12
C LYS A 173 -10.05 -10.46 -0.23
N ALA A 174 -9.71 -9.52 -1.12
CA ALA A 174 -8.35 -9.24 -1.52
C ALA A 174 -7.47 -8.75 -0.34
N ASP A 175 -7.97 -7.81 0.46
CA ASP A 175 -7.27 -7.34 1.66
C ASP A 175 -7.12 -8.46 2.71
N PHE A 176 -8.16 -9.26 2.95
CA PHE A 176 -8.09 -10.43 3.82
C PHE A 176 -6.98 -11.38 3.40
N ALA A 177 -6.96 -11.80 2.13
CA ALA A 177 -5.96 -12.71 1.59
C ALA A 177 -4.53 -12.14 1.74
N LYS A 178 -4.35 -10.85 1.46
CA LYS A 178 -3.07 -10.15 1.60
C LYS A 178 -2.56 -10.15 3.05
N TYR A 179 -3.39 -9.78 4.01
CA TYR A 179 -2.96 -9.67 5.40
C TYR A 179 -2.74 -11.03 6.04
N PHE A 180 -3.57 -12.03 5.70
CA PHE A 180 -3.33 -13.39 6.17
C PHE A 180 -2.08 -14.01 5.58
N LEU A 181 -1.74 -13.73 4.33
CA LEU A 181 -0.46 -14.16 3.75
C LEU A 181 0.74 -13.59 4.52
N LEU A 182 0.69 -12.30 4.94
CA LEU A 182 1.75 -11.68 5.73
C LEU A 182 1.91 -12.34 7.10
N VAL A 183 0.81 -12.53 7.82
CA VAL A 183 0.82 -13.16 9.16
C VAL A 183 1.20 -14.63 9.08
N SER A 184 0.76 -15.34 8.05
CA SER A 184 1.08 -16.74 7.82
C SER A 184 2.54 -16.97 7.45
N LYS A 185 3.16 -16.04 6.71
CA LYS A 185 4.60 -16.04 6.48
C LYS A 185 5.39 -15.88 7.78
N PHE A 186 4.97 -14.96 8.64
CA PHE A 186 5.58 -14.78 9.96
C PHE A 186 5.40 -16.02 10.85
N ALA A 187 4.23 -16.66 10.83
CA ALA A 187 3.90 -17.84 11.62
C ALA A 187 4.43 -19.14 11.03
N GLU A 188 5.00 -19.13 9.82
CA GLU A 188 5.54 -20.28 9.10
C GLU A 188 4.53 -21.46 9.06
N ILE A 189 3.28 -21.15 8.67
CA ILE A 189 2.23 -22.20 8.62
C ILE A 189 2.50 -23.23 7.53
N PRO A 190 2.03 -24.47 7.70
CA PRO A 190 2.00 -25.46 6.61
C PRO A 190 1.19 -24.94 5.40
N ASN A 191 1.54 -25.41 4.20
CA ASN A 191 0.84 -25.05 2.96
C ASN A 191 0.94 -23.54 2.58
N LEU A 192 1.96 -22.83 3.03
CA LEU A 192 2.16 -21.40 2.72
C LEU A 192 2.16 -21.11 1.22
N ARG A 193 2.69 -22.02 0.40
CA ARG A 193 2.67 -21.88 -1.07
C ARG A 193 1.25 -21.85 -1.62
N LYS A 194 0.38 -22.77 -1.17
CA LYS A 194 -1.03 -22.79 -1.58
C LYS A 194 -1.75 -21.48 -1.18
N LEU A 195 -1.45 -20.96 0.02
CA LEU A 195 -2.00 -19.68 0.47
C LEU A 195 -1.50 -18.50 -0.39
N GLN A 196 -0.25 -18.54 -0.83
CA GLN A 196 0.30 -17.52 -1.72
C GLN A 196 -0.37 -17.55 -3.11
N GLU A 197 -0.55 -18.74 -3.69
CA GLU A 197 -1.27 -18.95 -4.95
C GLU A 197 -2.70 -18.42 -4.85
N TRP A 198 -3.43 -18.80 -3.81
CA TRP A 198 -4.79 -18.31 -3.56
C TRP A 198 -4.85 -16.78 -3.36
N SER A 199 -3.89 -16.19 -2.67
CA SER A 199 -3.81 -14.74 -2.48
C SER A 199 -3.59 -14.01 -3.81
N ILE A 200 -2.73 -14.54 -4.69
CA ILE A 200 -2.49 -13.98 -6.03
C ILE A 200 -3.76 -14.05 -6.88
N GLU A 201 -4.45 -15.20 -6.89
CA GLU A 201 -5.71 -15.37 -7.63
C GLU A 201 -6.79 -14.40 -7.14
N THR A 202 -6.90 -14.24 -5.82
CA THR A 202 -7.85 -13.31 -5.20
C THR A 202 -7.55 -11.86 -5.59
N GLN A 203 -6.27 -11.45 -5.63
CA GLN A 203 -5.86 -10.12 -6.09
C GLN A 203 -6.16 -9.92 -7.59
N LYS A 204 -5.91 -10.93 -8.43
CA LYS A 204 -6.25 -10.86 -9.85
C LYS A 204 -7.75 -10.68 -10.05
N ALA A 205 -8.59 -11.45 -9.34
CA ALA A 205 -10.03 -11.33 -9.42
C ALA A 205 -10.53 -9.92 -9.01
N TYR A 206 -9.94 -9.32 -7.97
CA TYR A 206 -10.24 -7.95 -7.55
C TYR A 206 -9.85 -6.92 -8.62
N ASN A 207 -8.70 -7.09 -9.25
CA ASN A 207 -8.24 -6.17 -10.30
C ASN A 207 -9.15 -6.21 -11.54
N VAL A 208 -9.61 -7.39 -11.95
CA VAL A 208 -10.58 -7.55 -13.05
C VAL A 208 -11.90 -6.84 -12.73
N GLU A 209 -12.40 -6.98 -11.50
CA GLU A 209 -13.62 -6.30 -11.05
C GLU A 209 -13.45 -4.77 -11.03
N LEU A 210 -12.28 -4.27 -10.60
CA LEU A 210 -11.95 -2.85 -10.66
C LEU A 210 -11.92 -2.31 -12.10
N GLU A 211 -11.36 -3.07 -13.02
CA GLU A 211 -11.33 -2.70 -14.44
C GLU A 211 -12.73 -2.66 -15.03
N GLY A 212 -13.62 -3.60 -14.64
CA GLY A 212 -15.03 -3.58 -15.02
C GLY A 212 -15.75 -2.32 -14.54
N ARG A 213 -15.61 -1.96 -13.27
CA ARG A 213 -16.21 -0.74 -12.67
C ARG A 213 -15.70 0.55 -13.28
N SER A 214 -14.53 0.53 -13.91
CA SER A 214 -13.98 1.72 -14.56
C SER A 214 -14.67 2.04 -15.89
N ARG A 215 -15.50 1.14 -16.42
CA ARG A 215 -16.26 1.34 -17.66
C ARG A 215 -17.54 2.14 -17.45
N ASP A 216 -18.10 2.16 -16.23
CA ASP A 216 -19.29 2.93 -15.86
C ASP A 216 -18.95 4.36 -15.42
N ARG A 217 -18.10 5.04 -16.19
CA ARG A 217 -17.72 6.41 -15.87
C ARG A 217 -18.70 7.38 -16.49
N LEU A 218 -18.98 8.44 -15.73
CA LEU A 218 -19.65 9.60 -16.27
C LEU A 218 -18.81 10.22 -17.41
N THR A 219 -19.46 10.71 -18.42
CA THR A 219 -18.84 11.51 -19.47
C THR A 219 -18.38 12.86 -18.92
N ASP A 220 -17.53 13.56 -19.66
CA ASP A 220 -17.11 14.92 -19.28
C ASP A 220 -18.30 15.88 -19.22
N GLU A 221 -19.29 15.72 -20.08
CA GLU A 221 -20.53 16.48 -20.12
C GLU A 221 -21.39 16.24 -18.88
N GLU A 222 -21.55 15.00 -18.46
CA GLU A 222 -22.29 14.66 -17.23
C GLU A 222 -21.60 15.22 -15.97
N TYR A 223 -20.26 15.15 -15.92
CA TYR A 223 -19.51 15.82 -14.84
C TYR A 223 -19.70 17.33 -14.86
N LEU A 224 -19.61 17.96 -16.06
CA LEU A 224 -19.76 19.40 -16.22
C LEU A 224 -21.14 19.86 -15.79
N GLU A 225 -22.21 19.15 -16.12
CA GLU A 225 -23.57 19.48 -15.72
C GLU A 225 -23.69 19.58 -14.19
N VAL A 226 -23.20 18.56 -13.46
CA VAL A 226 -23.23 18.56 -12.00
C VAL A 226 -22.35 19.70 -11.43
N VAL A 227 -21.16 19.89 -11.98
CA VAL A 227 -20.23 20.95 -11.53
C VAL A 227 -20.84 22.33 -11.77
N ARG A 228 -21.47 22.55 -12.93
CA ARG A 228 -22.17 23.78 -13.30
C ARG A 228 -23.31 24.09 -12.33
N ALA A 229 -24.17 23.11 -12.08
CA ALA A 229 -25.28 23.25 -11.15
C ALA A 229 -24.77 23.62 -9.74
N LEU A 230 -23.78 22.92 -9.21
CA LEU A 230 -23.25 23.16 -7.87
C LEU A 230 -22.39 24.43 -7.75
N ARG A 231 -21.80 24.92 -8.86
CA ARG A 231 -21.02 26.16 -8.89
C ARG A 231 -21.91 27.39 -8.97
N ASN A 232 -22.92 27.35 -9.83
CA ASN A 232 -23.77 28.51 -10.17
C ASN A 232 -25.05 28.57 -9.33
N ASP A 233 -25.52 27.40 -8.85
CA ASP A 233 -26.85 27.26 -8.26
C ASP A 233 -26.81 27.11 -6.74
N VAL A 234 -26.07 28.02 -6.09
CA VAL A 234 -25.95 28.06 -4.62
C VAL A 234 -27.32 28.29 -3.95
N HIS A 235 -28.32 28.77 -4.73
CA HIS A 235 -29.63 29.13 -4.22
C HIS A 235 -30.71 28.04 -4.36
N THR A 236 -30.57 27.10 -5.28
CA THR A 236 -31.60 26.08 -5.57
C THR A 236 -31.45 24.79 -4.78
N VAL A 237 -30.30 24.54 -4.20
CA VAL A 237 -30.14 23.36 -3.36
C VAL A 237 -30.91 23.59 -2.05
N ARG A 238 -32.00 22.83 -1.86
CA ARG A 238 -32.85 22.79 -0.65
C ARG A 238 -32.05 22.43 0.61
N VAL A 239 -31.20 23.32 1.06
CA VAL A 239 -30.63 23.29 2.40
C VAL A 239 -31.40 24.31 3.21
N ARG A 240 -31.79 23.95 4.42
CA ARG A 240 -32.26 24.91 5.42
C ARG A 240 -31.41 26.16 5.27
N GLN A 241 -32.04 27.28 4.97
CA GLN A 241 -31.41 28.57 4.66
C GLN A 241 -30.73 29.16 5.90
N ASP A 242 -29.73 28.42 6.36
CA ASP A 242 -28.81 28.98 7.35
C ASP A 242 -27.79 29.83 6.59
N LYS A 243 -27.94 31.14 6.65
CA LYS A 243 -27.02 32.11 6.02
C LYS A 243 -25.57 31.87 6.39
N SER A 244 -25.29 31.21 7.53
CA SER A 244 -23.96 30.85 7.99
C SER A 244 -23.26 29.80 7.12
N THR A 245 -23.99 28.98 6.38
CA THR A 245 -23.43 27.90 5.54
C THR A 245 -23.17 28.32 4.09
N LEU A 246 -23.69 29.49 3.66
CA LEU A 246 -23.59 29.97 2.29
C LEU A 246 -22.12 30.17 1.82
N PRO A 247 -21.23 30.79 2.63
CA PRO A 247 -19.82 30.93 2.24
C PRO A 247 -19.14 29.59 1.98
N ALA A 248 -19.38 28.60 2.83
CA ALA A 248 -18.83 27.25 2.67
C ALA A 248 -19.36 26.55 1.40
N GLN A 249 -20.64 26.74 1.05
CA GLN A 249 -21.22 26.18 -0.18
C GLN A 249 -20.59 26.80 -1.43
N ARG A 250 -20.36 28.11 -1.43
CA ARG A 250 -19.66 28.82 -2.52
C ARG A 250 -18.22 28.30 -2.67
N GLU A 251 -17.53 28.13 -1.55
CA GLU A 251 -16.18 27.58 -1.54
C GLU A 251 -16.15 26.18 -2.14
N TRP A 252 -17.05 25.27 -1.72
CA TRP A 252 -17.07 23.91 -2.21
C TRP A 252 -17.48 23.80 -3.67
N GLY A 253 -18.41 24.63 -4.13
CA GLY A 253 -18.77 24.75 -5.55
C GLY A 253 -17.58 25.20 -6.39
N TRP A 254 -16.83 26.22 -5.91
CA TRP A 254 -15.60 26.65 -6.55
C TRP A 254 -14.53 25.55 -6.53
N ALA A 255 -14.33 24.88 -5.40
CA ALA A 255 -13.37 23.81 -5.23
C ALA A 255 -13.63 22.63 -6.20
N LEU A 256 -14.92 22.30 -6.38
CA LEU A 256 -15.36 21.27 -7.32
C LEU A 256 -15.03 21.66 -8.77
N ALA A 257 -15.38 22.89 -9.15
CA ALA A 257 -15.08 23.45 -10.47
C ALA A 257 -13.56 23.50 -10.74
N ALA A 258 -12.78 23.99 -9.79
CA ALA A 258 -11.32 24.06 -9.91
C ALA A 258 -10.68 22.67 -10.03
N GLN A 259 -11.17 21.69 -9.27
CA GLN A 259 -10.71 20.30 -9.35
C GLN A 259 -11.03 19.67 -10.72
N PHE A 260 -12.21 19.92 -11.26
CA PHE A 260 -12.65 19.46 -12.58
C PHE A 260 -11.80 20.07 -13.70
N VAL A 261 -11.52 21.38 -13.61
CA VAL A 261 -10.78 22.14 -14.64
C VAL A 261 -9.28 21.82 -14.64
N PHE A 262 -8.65 21.67 -13.47
CA PHE A 262 -7.19 21.52 -13.35
C PHE A 262 -6.72 20.12 -12.95
N GLY A 263 -7.61 19.19 -12.66
CA GLY A 263 -7.26 17.81 -12.29
C GLY A 263 -6.49 17.69 -10.98
N ALA A 264 -6.62 18.63 -10.06
CA ALA A 264 -5.94 18.61 -8.77
C ALA A 264 -6.40 17.45 -7.87
N ARG A 265 -5.52 16.95 -6.99
CA ARG A 265 -5.96 16.06 -5.90
C ARG A 265 -6.86 16.82 -4.95
N THR A 266 -7.81 16.15 -4.30
CA THR A 266 -8.69 16.79 -3.31
C THR A 266 -7.90 17.54 -2.23
N SER A 267 -6.73 17.03 -1.81
CA SER A 267 -5.84 17.72 -0.86
C SER A 267 -5.08 18.92 -1.42
N GLU A 268 -5.04 19.11 -2.73
CA GLU A 268 -4.35 20.20 -3.42
C GLU A 268 -5.28 21.35 -3.78
N VAL A 269 -6.59 21.11 -3.78
CA VAL A 269 -7.61 22.09 -4.21
C VAL A 269 -7.47 23.41 -3.46
N TRP A 270 -7.18 23.35 -2.17
CA TRP A 270 -7.07 24.52 -1.29
C TRP A 270 -5.86 25.40 -1.58
N SER A 271 -4.88 24.89 -2.35
CA SER A 271 -3.70 25.63 -2.81
C SER A 271 -3.83 26.19 -4.23
N ILE A 272 -4.91 25.88 -4.95
CA ILE A 272 -5.08 26.34 -6.34
C ILE A 272 -5.15 27.87 -6.38
N GLN A 273 -4.26 28.49 -7.14
CA GLN A 273 -4.22 29.93 -7.42
C GLN A 273 -4.38 30.10 -8.94
N PRO A 274 -5.61 30.31 -9.43
CA PRO A 274 -5.83 30.51 -10.86
C PRO A 274 -5.37 31.90 -11.28
N PHE A 275 -4.89 32.01 -12.50
CA PHE A 275 -4.50 33.28 -13.13
C PHE A 275 -4.66 33.17 -14.65
N GLU A 276 -4.81 34.32 -15.29
CA GLU A 276 -4.81 34.39 -16.74
C GLU A 276 -3.47 34.92 -17.24
N LYS A 277 -2.96 34.34 -18.30
CA LYS A 277 -1.77 34.77 -19.02
C LYS A 277 -1.92 34.49 -20.50
N ASP A 278 -1.66 35.47 -21.34
CA ASP A 278 -1.76 35.38 -22.80
C ASP A 278 -3.12 34.80 -23.28
N GLY A 279 -4.20 35.24 -22.61
CA GLY A 279 -5.56 34.80 -22.89
C GLY A 279 -5.89 33.37 -22.44
N GLN A 280 -4.97 32.69 -21.73
CA GLN A 280 -5.14 31.33 -21.24
C GLN A 280 -5.27 31.28 -19.72
N ILE A 281 -6.23 30.53 -19.23
CA ILE A 281 -6.43 30.29 -17.79
C ILE A 281 -5.54 29.15 -17.34
N LEU A 282 -4.72 29.43 -16.36
CA LEU A 282 -3.73 28.55 -15.75
C LEU A 282 -3.94 28.56 -14.23
N ALA A 283 -3.32 27.61 -13.52
CA ALA A 283 -3.28 27.65 -12.05
C ALA A 283 -1.91 27.24 -11.51
N LYS A 284 -1.45 27.95 -10.45
CA LYS A 284 -0.39 27.45 -9.57
C LYS A 284 -1.02 26.50 -8.54
N ILE A 285 -0.42 25.35 -8.34
CA ILE A 285 -0.94 24.29 -7.44
C ILE A 285 0.23 23.72 -6.63
N LEU A 286 0.09 23.69 -5.31
CA LEU A 286 1.07 23.07 -4.43
C LEU A 286 0.99 21.55 -4.56
N THR A 287 2.07 20.92 -5.00
CA THR A 287 2.12 19.47 -5.24
C THR A 287 2.24 18.71 -3.92
N VAL A 288 1.24 17.90 -3.60
CA VAL A 288 1.25 17.04 -2.40
C VAL A 288 1.76 15.66 -2.78
N GLU A 289 2.99 15.35 -2.38
CA GLU A 289 3.58 14.01 -2.52
C GLU A 289 3.17 13.12 -1.35
N LYS A 290 3.05 11.80 -1.63
CA LYS A 290 2.70 10.83 -0.59
C LYS A 290 3.77 10.79 0.50
N ASN A 291 3.35 10.98 1.76
CA ASN A 291 4.21 10.95 2.95
C ASN A 291 5.29 12.05 3.03
N LYS A 292 5.16 13.15 2.28
CA LYS A 292 6.08 14.28 2.35
C LYS A 292 5.32 15.57 2.59
N LYS A 293 5.97 16.53 3.24
CA LYS A 293 5.48 17.92 3.23
C LYS A 293 5.59 18.46 1.81
N PRO A 294 4.55 19.16 1.30
CA PRO A 294 4.61 19.74 -0.02
C PRO A 294 5.65 20.88 -0.05
N THR A 295 6.51 20.86 -1.06
CA THR A 295 7.57 21.88 -1.22
C THR A 295 7.59 22.48 -2.61
N LYS A 296 6.87 21.89 -3.56
CA LYS A 296 6.95 22.27 -4.97
C LYS A 296 5.62 22.78 -5.48
N TRP A 297 5.65 23.93 -6.13
CA TRP A 297 4.58 24.45 -6.94
C TRP A 297 4.70 23.93 -8.37
N ARG A 298 3.58 23.62 -8.99
CA ARG A 298 3.46 23.34 -10.40
C ARG A 298 2.47 24.30 -11.04
N VAL A 299 2.57 24.48 -12.36
CA VAL A 299 1.56 25.18 -13.16
C VAL A 299 0.79 24.11 -13.93
N ALA A 300 -0.55 24.22 -13.91
CA ALA A 300 -1.46 23.39 -14.68
C ALA A 300 -2.33 24.29 -15.58
N GLY A 301 -2.57 23.84 -16.82
CA GLY A 301 -3.46 24.52 -17.73
C GLY A 301 -4.90 24.02 -17.60
N ALA A 302 -5.86 24.89 -17.85
CA ALA A 302 -7.24 24.48 -18.10
C ALA A 302 -7.34 23.88 -19.50
N LEU A 303 -7.59 22.56 -19.61
CA LEU A 303 -7.68 21.86 -20.90
C LEU A 303 -8.79 22.43 -21.79
N LYS A 304 -9.90 22.82 -21.19
CA LYS A 304 -11.06 23.43 -21.81
C LYS A 304 -11.19 24.84 -21.27
N GLN A 305 -10.69 25.82 -21.99
CA GLN A 305 -10.69 27.22 -21.58
C GLN A 305 -12.11 27.78 -21.45
N GLU A 306 -13.02 27.34 -22.33
CA GLU A 306 -14.44 27.70 -22.28
C GLU A 306 -15.09 27.26 -20.97
N TRP A 307 -14.78 26.08 -20.44
CA TRP A 307 -15.32 25.60 -19.16
C TRP A 307 -14.75 26.39 -17.98
N ALA A 308 -13.46 26.76 -18.06
CA ALA A 308 -12.85 27.57 -17.01
C ALA A 308 -13.47 28.96 -16.91
N ARG A 309 -13.83 29.55 -18.06
CA ARG A 309 -14.54 30.84 -18.12
C ARG A 309 -15.99 30.71 -17.67
N GLU A 310 -16.72 29.75 -18.19
CA GLU A 310 -18.11 29.46 -17.82
C GLU A 310 -18.29 29.25 -16.31
N LEU A 311 -17.37 28.49 -15.70
CA LEU A 311 -17.38 28.20 -14.27
C LEU A 311 -16.78 29.30 -13.41
N ASN A 312 -16.41 30.44 -14.00
CA ASN A 312 -15.85 31.60 -13.32
C ASN A 312 -14.68 31.23 -12.37
N ILE A 313 -13.72 30.45 -12.89
CA ILE A 313 -12.63 29.90 -12.07
C ILE A 313 -11.74 31.00 -11.49
N LEU A 314 -11.58 32.13 -12.18
CA LEU A 314 -10.80 33.29 -11.71
C LEU A 314 -11.45 33.98 -10.51
N GLU A 315 -12.77 33.87 -10.34
CA GLU A 315 -13.48 34.35 -9.15
C GLU A 315 -13.31 33.34 -8.00
N VAL A 316 -12.23 33.52 -7.26
CA VAL A 316 -11.82 32.59 -6.19
C VAL A 316 -12.71 32.78 -4.96
N ASN A 317 -13.47 31.76 -4.62
CA ASN A 317 -14.32 31.70 -3.43
C ASN A 317 -13.75 30.67 -2.44
N LYS A 318 -12.66 31.01 -1.72
CA LYS A 318 -12.03 30.13 -0.72
C LYS A 318 -12.05 30.78 0.67
N ILE A 319 -12.56 30.02 1.65
CA ILE A 319 -12.40 30.29 3.08
C ILE A 319 -11.10 29.61 3.55
N HIS A 320 -10.89 28.36 3.10
CA HIS A 320 -9.69 27.58 3.39
C HIS A 320 -8.69 27.78 2.25
N SER A 321 -7.64 28.54 2.46
CA SER A 321 -6.59 28.71 1.45
C SER A 321 -5.23 28.34 2.02
N ILE A 322 -4.39 27.75 1.14
CA ILE A 322 -2.99 27.45 1.40
C ILE A 322 -2.19 28.27 0.38
N ASN A 323 -1.53 29.30 0.86
CA ASN A 323 -0.74 30.20 0.03
C ASN A 323 0.75 29.86 0.05
N THR A 324 1.20 29.16 1.09
CA THR A 324 2.58 28.72 1.27
C THR A 324 2.64 27.26 1.70
N ALA A 325 3.79 26.63 1.48
CA ALA A 325 4.01 25.24 1.90
C ALA A 325 3.99 25.07 3.43
N SER A 326 4.30 26.13 4.19
CA SER A 326 4.27 26.13 5.65
C SER A 326 2.86 26.07 6.23
N GLU A 327 1.86 26.56 5.51
CA GLU A 327 0.45 26.53 5.92
C GLU A 327 -0.19 25.14 5.75
N TYR A 328 0.52 24.19 5.12
CA TYR A 328 -0.01 22.85 4.89
C TYR A 328 -0.09 22.05 6.19
N ASP A 329 -1.31 21.79 6.67
CA ASP A 329 -1.59 20.86 7.76
C ASP A 329 -2.43 19.68 7.26
N ALA A 330 -1.83 18.51 7.22
CA ALA A 330 -2.48 17.29 6.73
C ALA A 330 -3.69 16.85 7.57
N LYS A 331 -3.73 17.18 8.89
CA LYS A 331 -4.84 16.82 9.77
C LYS A 331 -6.04 17.72 9.53
N VAL A 332 -5.79 19.02 9.45
CA VAL A 332 -6.82 20.04 9.14
C VAL A 332 -7.41 19.75 7.77
N LEU A 333 -6.57 19.55 6.76
CA LEU A 333 -7.01 19.26 5.40
C LEU A 333 -7.81 17.97 5.28
N LYS A 334 -7.46 16.95 6.05
CA LYS A 334 -8.24 15.70 6.10
C LYS A 334 -9.68 15.95 6.55
N THR A 335 -9.86 16.80 7.55
CA THR A 335 -11.19 17.18 8.05
C THR A 335 -11.97 17.96 7.00
N ILE A 336 -11.35 18.97 6.39
CA ILE A 336 -11.94 19.77 5.32
C ILE A 336 -12.36 18.89 4.14
N ASN A 337 -11.45 18.04 3.66
CA ASN A 337 -11.70 17.13 2.54
C ASN A 337 -12.84 16.13 2.82
N ASN A 338 -12.93 15.62 4.05
CA ASN A 338 -14.03 14.75 4.45
C ASN A 338 -15.38 15.50 4.43
N THR A 339 -15.40 16.75 4.89
CA THR A 339 -16.62 17.58 4.88
C THR A 339 -17.01 17.94 3.45
N TYR A 340 -16.05 18.30 2.62
CA TYR A 340 -16.25 18.54 1.20
C TYR A 340 -16.81 17.31 0.45
N SER A 341 -16.24 16.13 0.68
CA SER A 341 -16.73 14.87 0.08
C SER A 341 -18.14 14.52 0.55
N LYS A 342 -18.44 14.73 1.84
CA LYS A 342 -19.80 14.55 2.37
C LYS A 342 -20.78 15.52 1.76
N TRP A 343 -20.41 16.80 1.61
CA TRP A 343 -21.24 17.79 0.96
C TRP A 343 -21.56 17.39 -0.47
N LEU A 344 -20.59 16.97 -1.27
CA LEU A 344 -20.84 16.53 -2.64
C LEU A 344 -21.85 15.39 -2.69
N LYS A 345 -21.69 14.34 -1.88
CA LYS A 345 -22.63 13.21 -1.80
C LYS A 345 -24.05 13.63 -1.44
N GLN A 346 -24.19 14.57 -0.51
CA GLN A 346 -25.49 15.00 0.00
C GLN A 346 -26.22 15.95 -0.96
N LYS A 347 -25.49 16.72 -1.77
CA LYS A 347 -26.04 17.83 -2.56
C LYS A 347 -26.25 17.47 -4.02
N SER A 348 -25.36 16.68 -4.60
CA SER A 348 -25.39 16.47 -6.04
C SER A 348 -26.25 15.27 -6.46
N ASN A 349 -26.76 14.44 -5.56
CA ASN A 349 -27.19 13.07 -5.88
C ASN A 349 -26.14 12.34 -6.76
N ALA A 350 -24.93 12.89 -6.84
CA ALA A 350 -23.92 12.40 -7.74
C ALA A 350 -23.37 11.07 -7.26
N ALA A 351 -23.37 10.12 -8.15
CA ALA A 351 -22.76 8.81 -7.95
C ALA A 351 -21.22 8.88 -7.98
N PHE A 352 -20.61 10.05 -7.72
CA PHE A 352 -19.16 10.21 -7.80
C PHE A 352 -18.53 10.92 -6.58
N GLU A 353 -17.27 10.62 -6.36
CA GLU A 353 -16.43 11.25 -5.34
C GLU A 353 -15.58 12.37 -5.97
N PRO A 354 -15.15 13.41 -5.21
CA PRO A 354 -14.33 14.48 -5.76
C PRO A 354 -13.07 13.99 -6.51
N TYR A 355 -12.47 12.90 -6.05
CA TYR A 355 -11.27 12.35 -6.68
C TYR A 355 -11.50 11.83 -8.10
N GLN A 356 -12.74 11.46 -8.46
CA GLN A 356 -13.09 11.01 -9.82
C GLN A 356 -12.96 12.13 -10.85
N LEU A 357 -13.14 13.40 -10.45
CA LEU A 357 -12.89 14.55 -11.34
C LEU A 357 -11.41 14.63 -11.79
N ARG A 358 -10.50 14.23 -10.91
CA ARG A 358 -9.09 14.12 -11.30
C ARG A 358 -8.86 12.98 -12.29
N HIS A 359 -9.55 11.85 -12.15
CA HIS A 359 -9.50 10.80 -13.15
C HIS A 359 -10.09 11.25 -14.48
N ALA A 360 -11.24 11.94 -14.46
CA ALA A 360 -11.82 12.52 -15.67
C ALA A 360 -10.83 13.46 -16.39
N PHE A 361 -10.16 14.33 -15.66
CA PHE A 361 -9.10 15.17 -16.22
C PHE A 361 -7.97 14.35 -16.84
N GLY A 362 -7.48 13.30 -16.17
CA GLY A 362 -6.44 12.42 -16.69
C GLY A 362 -6.84 11.72 -18.01
N TYR A 363 -8.08 11.27 -18.12
CA TYR A 363 -8.60 10.69 -19.37
C TYR A 363 -8.76 11.75 -20.46
N ARG A 364 -9.25 12.94 -20.08
CA ARG A 364 -9.38 14.08 -21.00
C ARG A 364 -8.03 14.44 -21.62
N THR A 365 -6.93 14.42 -20.83
CA THR A 365 -5.60 14.67 -21.40
C THR A 365 -5.23 13.64 -22.47
N GLY A 366 -5.63 12.39 -22.29
CA GLY A 366 -5.46 11.35 -23.29
C GLY A 366 -6.29 11.60 -24.55
N ASN A 367 -7.60 11.83 -24.38
CA ASN A 367 -8.55 12.08 -25.49
C ASN A 367 -8.18 13.31 -26.31
N MET A 368 -7.51 14.30 -25.71
CA MET A 368 -7.01 15.49 -26.39
C MET A 368 -5.56 15.36 -26.88
N ASN A 369 -4.99 14.16 -26.85
CA ASN A 369 -3.61 13.89 -27.28
C ASN A 369 -2.54 14.77 -26.62
N ILE A 370 -2.77 15.19 -25.38
CA ILE A 370 -1.78 15.97 -24.62
C ILE A 370 -0.56 15.08 -24.34
N ASN A 371 0.63 15.61 -24.62
CA ASN A 371 1.88 14.91 -24.33
C ASN A 371 1.92 14.40 -22.88
N THR A 372 2.25 13.12 -22.69
CA THR A 372 2.23 12.45 -21.38
C THR A 372 3.12 13.15 -20.35
N GLY A 373 4.27 13.68 -20.77
CA GLY A 373 5.17 14.45 -19.91
C GLY A 373 4.53 15.76 -19.42
N VAL A 374 3.77 16.43 -20.29
CA VAL A 374 3.02 17.65 -19.92
C VAL A 374 1.86 17.30 -19.01
N ALA A 375 1.03 16.33 -19.37
CA ALA A 375 -0.11 15.89 -18.58
C ALA A 375 0.29 15.42 -17.17
N SER A 376 1.38 14.65 -17.07
CA SER A 376 1.91 14.18 -15.77
C SER A 376 2.38 15.33 -14.89
N LYS A 377 3.06 16.34 -15.46
CA LYS A 377 3.50 17.56 -14.75
C LYS A 377 2.29 18.36 -14.26
N TRP A 378 1.28 18.56 -15.09
CA TRP A 378 0.04 19.28 -14.71
C TRP A 378 -0.68 18.57 -13.56
N MET A 379 -0.72 17.24 -13.59
CA MET A 379 -1.33 16.44 -12.55
C MET A 379 -0.41 16.19 -11.31
N GLY A 380 0.87 16.52 -11.37
CA GLY A 380 1.81 16.36 -10.24
C GLY A 380 2.06 14.90 -9.88
N HIS A 381 2.36 14.05 -10.87
CA HIS A 381 2.81 12.68 -10.70
C HIS A 381 3.84 12.31 -11.79
N SER A 382 4.45 11.12 -11.69
CA SER A 382 5.40 10.65 -12.72
C SER A 382 4.71 10.23 -14.00
N GLU A 383 5.42 10.27 -15.13
CA GLU A 383 4.92 9.77 -16.41
C GLU A 383 4.54 8.29 -16.35
N ALA A 384 5.33 7.47 -15.62
CA ALA A 384 5.01 6.06 -15.39
C ALA A 384 3.66 5.88 -14.69
N THR A 385 3.36 6.72 -13.67
CA THR A 385 2.06 6.72 -12.99
C THR A 385 0.94 7.15 -13.93
N HIS A 386 1.17 8.18 -14.75
CA HIS A 386 0.19 8.65 -15.72
C HIS A 386 -0.15 7.56 -16.73
N THR A 387 0.87 6.98 -17.36
CA THR A 387 0.73 5.92 -18.34
C THR A 387 0.03 4.68 -17.76
N SER A 388 0.45 4.21 -16.59
CA SER A 388 -0.18 3.04 -15.97
C SER A 388 -1.63 3.25 -15.57
N THR A 389 -2.03 4.49 -15.26
CA THR A 389 -3.38 4.79 -14.78
C THR A 389 -4.34 5.14 -15.92
N TYR A 390 -3.89 5.90 -16.92
CA TYR A 390 -4.76 6.53 -17.92
C TYR A 390 -4.58 5.98 -19.35
N LYS A 391 -3.40 5.43 -19.70
CA LYS A 391 -3.17 4.87 -21.05
C LYS A 391 -3.68 3.44 -21.24
N LYS A 392 -4.08 2.72 -20.20
CA LYS A 392 -4.64 1.37 -20.33
C LYS A 392 -5.98 1.28 -21.07
N ALA A 393 -6.58 2.42 -21.40
CA ALA A 393 -7.89 2.52 -22.02
C ALA A 393 -7.85 2.83 -23.53
N TYR A 394 -6.67 2.85 -24.17
CA TYR A 394 -6.61 3.04 -25.62
C TYR A 394 -6.98 1.73 -26.32
N ASP A 395 -8.09 1.76 -27.02
CA ASP A 395 -8.55 0.69 -27.89
C ASP A 395 -8.45 1.10 -29.39
N GLU A 396 -8.91 0.24 -30.28
CA GLU A 396 -8.91 0.46 -31.72
C GLU A 396 -9.68 1.75 -32.10
N SER A 397 -10.74 2.09 -31.36
CA SER A 397 -11.54 3.30 -31.61
C SER A 397 -10.74 4.58 -31.36
N ASP A 398 -9.86 4.57 -30.36
CA ASP A 398 -8.98 5.71 -30.04
C ASP A 398 -7.87 5.87 -31.10
N ALA A 399 -7.36 4.76 -31.63
CA ALA A 399 -6.41 4.81 -32.76
C ALA A 399 -7.06 5.46 -33.98
N ILE A 400 -8.30 5.08 -34.32
CA ILE A 400 -9.04 5.66 -35.46
C ILE A 400 -9.30 7.16 -35.25
N LYS A 401 -9.70 7.57 -34.05
CA LYS A 401 -9.89 9.01 -33.72
C LYS A 401 -8.59 9.81 -33.87
N THR A 402 -7.48 9.26 -33.35
CA THR A 402 -6.16 9.89 -33.47
C THR A 402 -5.76 10.08 -34.92
N LEU A 403 -5.93 9.06 -35.78
CA LEU A 403 -5.64 9.16 -37.20
C LEU A 403 -6.53 10.19 -37.93
N LYS A 404 -7.81 10.31 -37.56
CA LYS A 404 -8.70 11.35 -38.10
C LYS A 404 -8.23 12.75 -37.74
N LEU A 405 -7.80 12.97 -36.50
CA LEU A 405 -7.27 14.27 -36.03
C LEU A 405 -5.99 14.66 -36.79
N LEU A 406 -5.06 13.71 -36.97
CA LEU A 406 -3.83 13.96 -37.72
C LEU A 406 -4.11 14.38 -39.17
N ARG A 407 -5.04 13.70 -39.84
CA ARG A 407 -5.46 14.07 -41.20
C ARG A 407 -6.09 15.47 -41.26
N GLN A 408 -6.86 15.88 -40.24
CA GLN A 408 -7.42 17.22 -40.18
C GLN A 408 -6.34 18.30 -40.00
N GLN A 409 -5.31 18.02 -39.23
CA GLN A 409 -4.17 18.93 -39.02
C GLN A 409 -3.33 19.08 -40.30
N GLU A 410 -3.12 17.99 -41.07
CA GLU A 410 -2.41 18.02 -42.31
C GLU A 410 -3.18 18.82 -43.42
N GLN A 411 -4.50 18.87 -43.35
CA GLN A 411 -5.34 19.65 -44.28
C GLN A 411 -5.43 21.16 -43.93
N GLN A 412 -4.97 21.56 -42.76
CA GLN A 412 -4.95 22.95 -42.29
C GLN A 412 -3.57 23.62 -42.45
N GLN A 413 -2.56 22.90 -42.87
CA GLN A 413 -1.24 23.39 -43.24
C GLN A 413 -1.15 23.59 -44.76
#